data_c37709735f1016d3dbfebc2e8d0e85d1
#
_entry.id   c37709735f1016d3dbfebc2e8d0e85d1
#
_cell.length_a   1.000
_cell.length_b   1.000
_cell.length_c   1.000
_cell.angle_alpha   90.00
_cell.angle_beta   90.00
_cell.angle_gamma   90.00
#
_symmetry.space_group_name_H-M   'P 1'
#
loop_
_entity.id
_entity.type
_entity.pdbx_description
1 polymer ?
#
loop_
_entity_poly.entity_id
_entity_poly.type
_entity_poly.pdbx_seq_one_letter_code
_entity_poly.pdbx_strand_id
1 'polypeptide(L)'
;MAFNSYPKKKPMGVTYDQIVREVRAGNVKPVYYLMGAESYYIDRVADFIADSVLKPEERDFGLITVFGADTDIGRIMAAAQSFPMGCERQVILVKEAQVLKNIEKLENYLQHIQSSTVLIFCHKNGTIDRRLKIASLIEKVGVLFESKKVYDRGLVSFVQAYLKRKRIAFEPGVAEMMAESVGSDLNRLAGELEKLILSMPVGAKMVTCSMVHAHIGVSKNFNVFELQDALGKKDVVKVNQIAKYFDDNPKENPLELVLPSLFRFFSNIMLAYYSPDKSERGIAQWLGGMTEWQVRQNVLPGMRVYSGVKVMQILSVIRRTDARSKGLGNPFI
;
A
#
# COMPACT_ATOMS: atom_id res chain seq x y z
N MET A 1 18.20 -31.22 31.27
CA MET A 1 17.51 -29.97 30.90
C MET A 1 17.97 -29.58 29.50
N ALA A 2 17.15 -29.83 28.49
CA ALA A 2 17.50 -29.56 27.11
C ALA A 2 16.99 -28.15 26.74
N PHE A 3 17.91 -27.24 26.45
CA PHE A 3 17.59 -25.91 25.95
C PHE A 3 17.02 -26.03 24.50
N ASN A 4 15.75 -25.72 24.39
CA ASN A 4 15.03 -25.66 23.12
C ASN A 4 15.57 -24.47 22.27
N SER A 5 16.40 -24.76 21.29
CA SER A 5 16.92 -23.75 20.37
C SER A 5 15.80 -23.37 19.41
N TYR A 6 15.23 -22.17 19.57
CA TYR A 6 14.35 -21.56 18.58
C TYR A 6 15.06 -21.48 17.23
N PRO A 7 14.40 -21.86 16.12
CA PRO A 7 15.00 -21.77 14.81
C PRO A 7 15.34 -20.30 14.51
N LYS A 8 16.61 -20.04 14.18
CA LYS A 8 17.07 -18.71 13.72
C LYS A 8 16.18 -18.29 12.55
N LYS A 9 15.48 -17.14 12.66
CA LYS A 9 14.75 -16.52 11.56
C LYS A 9 15.69 -16.45 10.36
N LYS A 10 15.25 -17.01 9.20
CA LYS A 10 15.93 -16.78 7.90
C LYS A 10 16.16 -15.29 7.74
N PRO A 11 17.31 -14.86 7.16
CA PRO A 11 17.56 -13.45 6.95
C PRO A 11 16.39 -12.85 6.17
N MET A 12 15.85 -11.75 6.69
CA MET A 12 14.83 -10.97 5.98
C MET A 12 15.45 -10.53 4.67
N GLY A 13 14.77 -10.77 3.53
CA GLY A 13 15.23 -10.32 2.21
C GLY A 13 15.53 -8.82 2.21
N VAL A 14 16.25 -8.36 1.19
CA VAL A 14 16.64 -6.95 1.03
C VAL A 14 15.40 -6.05 1.13
N THR A 15 15.49 -4.99 1.94
CA THR A 15 14.40 -4.04 2.14
C THR A 15 14.52 -2.83 1.21
N TYR A 16 13.39 -2.13 0.99
CA TYR A 16 13.36 -0.86 0.24
C TYR A 16 14.41 0.14 0.74
N ASP A 17 14.47 0.37 2.07
CA ASP A 17 15.40 1.34 2.66
C ASP A 17 16.87 0.93 2.53
N GLN A 18 17.16 -0.37 2.50
CA GLN A 18 18.51 -0.88 2.21
C GLN A 18 18.93 -0.55 0.79
N ILE A 19 18.08 -0.83 -0.20
CA ILE A 19 18.38 -0.51 -1.61
C ILE A 19 18.63 0.99 -1.77
N VAL A 20 17.75 1.82 -1.22
CA VAL A 20 17.88 3.29 -1.29
C VAL A 20 19.19 3.76 -0.65
N ARG A 21 19.60 3.20 0.49
CA ARG A 21 20.87 3.56 1.13
C ARG A 21 22.08 3.14 0.30
N GLU A 22 22.09 1.92 -0.22
CA GLU A 22 23.20 1.42 -1.04
C GLU A 22 23.37 2.22 -2.33
N VAL A 23 22.28 2.49 -3.04
CA VAL A 23 22.30 3.28 -4.28
C VAL A 23 22.77 4.72 -4.01
N ARG A 24 22.29 5.36 -2.92
CA ARG A 24 22.77 6.70 -2.51
C ARG A 24 24.25 6.74 -2.15
N ALA A 25 24.79 5.63 -1.64
CA ALA A 25 26.21 5.49 -1.35
C ALA A 25 27.06 5.19 -2.60
N GLY A 26 26.45 5.17 -3.79
CA GLY A 26 27.12 4.83 -5.06
C GLY A 26 27.28 3.33 -5.31
N ASN A 27 26.77 2.47 -4.42
CA ASN A 27 26.87 1.00 -4.54
C ASN A 27 25.73 0.47 -5.41
N VAL A 28 25.73 0.84 -6.69
CA VAL A 28 24.74 0.36 -7.65
C VAL A 28 25.13 -1.04 -8.12
N LYS A 29 24.21 -1.98 -8.00
CA LYS A 29 24.38 -3.35 -8.52
C LYS A 29 24.03 -3.42 -10.01
N PRO A 30 24.63 -4.35 -10.76
CA PRO A 30 24.36 -4.46 -12.19
C PRO A 30 22.98 -5.02 -12.53
N VAL A 31 22.34 -5.75 -11.60
CA VAL A 31 21.02 -6.36 -11.83
C VAL A 31 20.12 -6.16 -10.61
N TYR A 32 18.91 -5.71 -10.86
CA TYR A 32 17.82 -5.62 -9.87
C TYR A 32 16.61 -6.38 -10.40
N TYR A 33 16.17 -7.38 -9.65
CA TYR A 33 14.91 -8.07 -9.91
C TYR A 33 13.92 -7.70 -8.82
N LEU A 34 12.99 -6.80 -9.17
CA LEU A 34 12.00 -6.22 -8.25
C LEU A 34 10.68 -6.95 -8.49
N MET A 35 10.19 -7.67 -7.48
CA MET A 35 8.99 -8.50 -7.61
C MET A 35 8.06 -8.35 -6.42
N GLY A 36 6.80 -8.79 -6.55
CA GLY A 36 5.87 -8.88 -5.43
C GLY A 36 4.51 -8.25 -5.67
N ALA A 37 3.70 -8.28 -4.61
CA ALA A 37 2.31 -7.85 -4.65
C ALA A 37 2.12 -6.33 -4.53
N GLU A 38 3.13 -5.59 -4.02
CA GLU A 38 3.03 -4.14 -3.85
C GLU A 38 3.78 -3.40 -4.96
N SER A 39 3.06 -3.03 -6.01
CA SER A 39 3.62 -2.39 -7.20
C SER A 39 4.27 -1.03 -6.91
N TYR A 40 3.76 -0.29 -5.94
CA TYR A 40 4.29 1.02 -5.56
C TYR A 40 5.80 0.99 -5.28
N TYR A 41 6.25 0.03 -4.45
CA TYR A 41 7.67 -0.05 -4.10
C TYR A 41 8.52 -0.51 -5.27
N ILE A 42 7.99 -1.39 -6.14
CA ILE A 42 8.68 -1.83 -7.35
C ILE A 42 8.98 -0.64 -8.26
N ASP A 43 7.94 0.16 -8.57
CA ASP A 43 8.09 1.33 -9.44
C ASP A 43 9.02 2.37 -8.80
N ARG A 44 8.83 2.68 -7.51
CA ARG A 44 9.66 3.69 -6.82
C ARG A 44 11.13 3.30 -6.71
N VAL A 45 11.44 2.02 -6.51
CA VAL A 45 12.84 1.54 -6.51
C VAL A 45 13.43 1.62 -7.91
N ALA A 46 12.69 1.19 -8.93
CA ALA A 46 13.16 1.21 -10.31
C ALA A 46 13.47 2.64 -10.79
N ASP A 47 12.52 3.57 -10.58
CA ASP A 47 12.70 4.98 -10.93
C ASP A 47 13.88 5.60 -10.15
N PHE A 48 13.97 5.32 -8.85
CA PHE A 48 15.05 5.85 -8.01
C PHE A 48 16.42 5.36 -8.44
N ILE A 49 16.57 4.10 -8.87
CA ILE A 49 17.84 3.56 -9.39
C ILE A 49 18.16 4.27 -10.70
N ALA A 50 17.21 4.38 -11.64
CA ALA A 50 17.42 5.06 -12.93
C ALA A 50 17.85 6.51 -12.74
N ASP A 51 17.19 7.25 -11.86
CA ASP A 51 17.52 8.65 -11.51
C ASP A 51 18.86 8.81 -10.81
N SER A 52 19.32 7.78 -10.11
CA SER A 52 20.62 7.80 -9.42
C SER A 52 21.79 7.42 -10.32
N VAL A 53 21.53 6.64 -11.39
CA VAL A 53 22.57 6.16 -12.33
C VAL A 53 22.80 7.16 -13.46
N LEU A 54 21.72 7.77 -13.96
CA LEU A 54 21.74 8.65 -15.13
C LEU A 54 21.51 10.09 -14.69
N LYS A 55 22.32 11.00 -15.23
CA LYS A 55 22.05 12.43 -15.11
C LYS A 55 20.81 12.82 -15.96
N PRO A 56 20.13 13.91 -15.64
CA PRO A 56 18.96 14.32 -16.41
C PRO A 56 19.19 14.40 -17.92
N GLU A 57 20.34 14.92 -18.33
CA GLU A 57 20.75 15.06 -19.74
C GLU A 57 21.13 13.72 -20.42
N GLU A 58 21.44 12.70 -19.64
CA GLU A 58 21.81 11.36 -20.14
C GLU A 58 20.58 10.45 -20.32
N ARG A 59 19.41 10.81 -19.76
CA ARG A 59 18.23 9.95 -19.73
C ARG A 59 17.69 9.57 -21.12
N ASP A 60 17.72 10.49 -22.06
CA ASP A 60 17.20 10.28 -23.41
C ASP A 60 17.99 9.21 -24.19
N PHE A 61 19.25 9.01 -23.82
CA PHE A 61 20.15 8.07 -24.50
C PHE A 61 20.49 6.86 -23.61
N GLY A 62 20.55 7.06 -22.31
CA GLY A 62 20.97 6.05 -21.35
C GLY A 62 19.85 5.23 -20.73
N LEU A 63 18.57 5.67 -20.80
CA LEU A 63 17.43 4.93 -20.27
C LEU A 63 16.65 4.23 -21.38
N ILE A 64 16.75 2.92 -21.42
CA ILE A 64 15.98 2.07 -22.33
C ILE A 64 14.83 1.43 -21.53
N THR A 65 13.60 1.85 -21.82
CA THR A 65 12.42 1.23 -21.21
C THR A 65 11.74 0.30 -22.20
N VAL A 66 11.56 -0.95 -21.80
CA VAL A 66 10.86 -1.98 -22.58
C VAL A 66 9.77 -2.63 -21.75
N PHE A 67 8.70 -3.10 -22.40
CA PHE A 67 7.62 -3.85 -21.76
C PHE A 67 7.79 -5.35 -22.06
N GLY A 68 7.58 -6.19 -21.07
CA GLY A 68 7.72 -7.64 -21.20
C GLY A 68 6.85 -8.26 -22.29
N ALA A 69 5.71 -7.62 -22.64
CA ALA A 69 4.84 -8.05 -23.72
C ALA A 69 5.44 -7.80 -25.11
N ASP A 70 6.29 -6.77 -25.27
CA ASP A 70 6.80 -6.28 -26.55
C ASP A 70 8.23 -6.74 -26.84
N THR A 71 8.83 -7.55 -25.93
CA THR A 71 10.22 -7.98 -26.02
C THR A 71 10.40 -9.43 -25.55
N ASP A 72 11.59 -9.93 -25.71
CA ASP A 72 12.02 -11.24 -25.22
C ASP A 72 13.40 -11.15 -24.52
N ILE A 73 13.74 -12.21 -23.78
CA ILE A 73 15.01 -12.26 -23.03
C ILE A 73 16.22 -12.09 -23.93
N GLY A 74 16.18 -12.59 -25.16
CA GLY A 74 17.31 -12.48 -26.11
C GLY A 74 17.58 -11.03 -26.50
N ARG A 75 16.52 -10.26 -26.79
CA ARG A 75 16.63 -8.83 -27.11
C ARG A 75 17.10 -8.02 -25.90
N ILE A 76 16.59 -8.33 -24.70
CA ILE A 76 17.02 -7.67 -23.46
C ILE A 76 18.52 -7.93 -23.23
N MET A 77 18.99 -9.18 -23.39
CA MET A 77 20.40 -9.52 -23.22
C MET A 77 21.28 -8.83 -24.29
N ALA A 78 20.85 -8.80 -25.54
CA ALA A 78 21.57 -8.11 -26.60
C ALA A 78 21.73 -6.61 -26.30
N ALA A 79 20.66 -5.95 -25.87
CA ALA A 79 20.70 -4.57 -25.43
C ALA A 79 21.62 -4.39 -24.21
N ALA A 80 21.57 -5.31 -23.25
CA ALA A 80 22.36 -5.23 -22.02
C ALA A 80 23.87 -5.46 -22.26
N GLN A 81 24.24 -6.15 -23.31
CA GLN A 81 25.64 -6.38 -23.73
C GLN A 81 26.17 -5.26 -24.62
N SER A 82 25.32 -4.41 -25.16
CA SER A 82 25.72 -3.27 -25.96
C SER A 82 26.39 -2.18 -25.10
N PHE A 83 27.36 -1.48 -25.68
CA PHE A 83 27.95 -0.32 -25.01
C PHE A 83 27.01 0.86 -25.08
N PRO A 84 26.87 1.64 -23.97
CA PRO A 84 26.05 2.84 -23.96
C PRO A 84 26.60 3.89 -24.94
N MET A 85 25.71 4.59 -25.61
CA MET A 85 26.06 5.70 -26.52
C MET A 85 25.81 7.03 -25.84
N GLY A 86 26.88 7.84 -25.72
CA GLY A 86 26.76 9.20 -25.16
C GLY A 86 26.64 9.30 -23.62
N CYS A 87 26.79 8.21 -22.89
CA CYS A 87 26.79 8.16 -21.43
C CYS A 87 27.73 7.08 -20.90
N GLU A 88 28.19 7.21 -19.66
CA GLU A 88 29.09 6.22 -19.05
C GLU A 88 28.36 4.89 -18.72
N ARG A 89 27.08 4.98 -18.40
CA ARG A 89 26.23 3.84 -18.05
C ARG A 89 24.90 3.94 -18.75
N GLN A 90 24.29 2.78 -19.01
CA GLN A 90 22.90 2.68 -19.44
C GLN A 90 22.05 1.95 -18.39
N VAL A 91 20.78 2.28 -18.35
CA VAL A 91 19.76 1.57 -17.55
C VAL A 91 18.75 0.95 -18.48
N ILE A 92 18.56 -0.36 -18.37
CA ILE A 92 17.51 -1.07 -19.09
C ILE A 92 16.42 -1.41 -18.08
N LEU A 93 15.28 -0.74 -18.22
CA LEU A 93 14.11 -0.92 -17.36
C LEU A 93 13.08 -1.80 -18.07
N VAL A 94 12.94 -3.03 -17.58
CA VAL A 94 11.98 -4.00 -18.11
C VAL A 94 10.71 -3.94 -17.25
N LYS A 95 9.69 -3.27 -17.75
CA LYS A 95 8.35 -3.20 -17.14
C LYS A 95 7.56 -4.46 -17.47
N GLU A 96 6.64 -4.85 -16.55
CA GLU A 96 5.80 -6.04 -16.71
C GLU A 96 6.58 -7.33 -16.98
N ALA A 97 7.69 -7.51 -16.27
CA ALA A 97 8.56 -8.66 -16.44
C ALA A 97 7.88 -10.02 -16.14
N GLN A 98 6.70 -10.03 -15.51
CA GLN A 98 5.90 -11.23 -15.24
C GLN A 98 5.40 -11.93 -16.51
N VAL A 99 5.32 -11.22 -17.64
CA VAL A 99 4.86 -11.82 -18.91
C VAL A 99 6.00 -12.38 -19.76
N LEU A 100 7.26 -12.12 -19.37
CA LEU A 100 8.43 -12.67 -20.06
C LEU A 100 8.48 -14.20 -19.94
N LYS A 101 8.72 -14.85 -21.06
CA LYS A 101 8.94 -16.30 -21.12
C LYS A 101 10.43 -16.61 -21.06
N ASN A 102 10.77 -17.81 -20.59
CA ASN A 102 12.13 -18.33 -20.59
C ASN A 102 13.13 -17.43 -19.85
N ILE A 103 12.73 -16.92 -18.67
CA ILE A 103 13.57 -16.05 -17.84
C ILE A 103 14.90 -16.73 -17.43
N GLU A 104 14.94 -18.06 -17.43
CA GLU A 104 16.14 -18.88 -17.16
C GLU A 104 17.28 -18.61 -18.16
N LYS A 105 16.99 -18.18 -19.39
CA LYS A 105 18.03 -17.80 -20.37
C LYS A 105 18.88 -16.62 -19.90
N LEU A 106 18.40 -15.83 -18.96
CA LEU A 106 19.16 -14.75 -18.34
C LEU A 106 20.41 -15.26 -17.59
N GLU A 107 20.48 -16.56 -17.24
CA GLU A 107 21.63 -17.16 -16.57
C GLU A 107 22.95 -16.91 -17.33
N ASN A 108 22.94 -16.95 -18.66
CA ASN A 108 24.13 -16.71 -19.47
C ASN A 108 24.64 -15.26 -19.33
N TYR A 109 23.72 -14.27 -19.28
CA TYR A 109 24.08 -12.87 -19.04
C TYR A 109 24.63 -12.66 -17.64
N LEU A 110 24.02 -13.29 -16.64
CA LEU A 110 24.41 -13.14 -15.22
C LEU A 110 25.83 -13.68 -14.95
N GLN A 111 26.37 -14.53 -15.82
CA GLN A 111 27.75 -15.00 -15.74
C GLN A 111 28.76 -14.04 -16.41
N HIS A 112 28.31 -13.19 -17.34
CA HIS A 112 29.13 -12.28 -18.13
C HIS A 112 28.50 -10.89 -18.17
N ILE A 113 28.36 -10.27 -17.00
CA ILE A 113 27.69 -8.98 -16.85
C ILE A 113 28.52 -7.85 -17.43
N GLN A 114 27.86 -6.98 -18.22
CA GLN A 114 28.46 -5.74 -18.68
C GLN A 114 28.39 -4.68 -17.57
N SER A 115 29.55 -4.18 -17.14
CA SER A 115 29.65 -3.25 -16.00
C SER A 115 29.04 -1.86 -16.27
N SER A 116 28.93 -1.48 -17.54
CA SER A 116 28.29 -0.23 -17.97
C SER A 116 26.77 -0.30 -18.04
N THR A 117 26.15 -1.47 -17.77
CA THR A 117 24.69 -1.65 -17.83
C THR A 117 24.11 -1.95 -16.45
N VAL A 118 23.02 -1.27 -16.12
CA VAL A 118 22.16 -1.61 -14.97
C VAL A 118 20.83 -2.15 -15.50
N LEU A 119 20.56 -3.42 -15.25
CA LEU A 119 19.36 -4.12 -15.71
C LEU A 119 18.35 -4.23 -14.59
N ILE A 120 17.13 -3.68 -14.79
CA ILE A 120 16.08 -3.63 -13.79
C ILE A 120 14.83 -4.35 -14.32
N PHE A 121 14.42 -5.41 -13.65
CA PHE A 121 13.16 -6.12 -13.93
C PHE A 121 12.09 -5.72 -12.92
N CYS A 122 10.93 -5.26 -13.41
CA CYS A 122 9.73 -4.96 -12.61
C CYS A 122 8.70 -6.07 -12.84
N HIS A 123 8.64 -7.03 -11.92
CA HIS A 123 7.72 -8.17 -11.92
C HIS A 123 6.58 -7.90 -10.92
N LYS A 124 5.48 -7.37 -11.41
CA LYS A 124 4.32 -6.99 -10.59
C LYS A 124 3.35 -8.16 -10.38
N ASN A 125 2.67 -8.15 -9.22
CA ASN A 125 1.62 -9.13 -8.87
C ASN A 125 2.06 -10.60 -8.91
N GLY A 126 3.35 -10.86 -8.74
CA GLY A 126 3.89 -12.21 -8.73
C GLY A 126 5.34 -12.23 -8.24
N THR A 127 5.90 -13.42 -8.18
CA THR A 127 7.28 -13.67 -7.79
C THR A 127 7.88 -14.79 -8.63
N ILE A 128 9.19 -14.77 -8.84
CA ILE A 128 9.89 -15.95 -9.37
C ILE A 128 10.05 -16.98 -8.25
N ASP A 129 10.07 -18.25 -8.64
CA ASP A 129 10.35 -19.32 -7.67
C ASP A 129 11.80 -19.22 -7.20
N ARG A 130 11.99 -18.96 -5.91
CA ARG A 130 13.33 -18.83 -5.30
C ARG A 130 14.15 -20.11 -5.30
N ARG A 131 13.53 -21.27 -5.63
CA ARG A 131 14.24 -22.55 -5.81
C ARG A 131 14.94 -22.65 -7.16
N LEU A 132 14.56 -21.82 -8.12
CA LEU A 132 15.21 -21.79 -9.42
C LEU A 132 16.63 -21.23 -9.31
N LYS A 133 17.54 -21.79 -10.09
CA LYS A 133 18.94 -21.37 -10.16
C LYS A 133 19.10 -19.88 -10.49
N ILE A 134 18.22 -19.35 -11.33
CA ILE A 134 18.18 -17.93 -11.71
C ILE A 134 18.04 -17.01 -10.50
N ALA A 135 17.20 -17.36 -9.52
CA ALA A 135 17.00 -16.55 -8.32
C ALA A 135 18.30 -16.43 -7.50
N SER A 136 18.99 -17.56 -7.29
CA SER A 136 20.27 -17.57 -6.56
C SER A 136 21.39 -16.84 -7.33
N LEU A 137 21.40 -16.88 -8.66
CA LEU A 137 22.35 -16.12 -9.47
C LEU A 137 22.10 -14.62 -9.37
N ILE A 138 20.83 -14.18 -9.42
CA ILE A 138 20.47 -12.77 -9.24
C ILE A 138 20.89 -12.29 -7.84
N GLU A 139 20.64 -13.06 -6.78
CA GLU A 139 21.06 -12.71 -5.42
C GLU A 139 22.58 -12.60 -5.27
N LYS A 140 23.33 -13.39 -6.03
CA LYS A 140 24.82 -13.36 -6.00
C LYS A 140 25.42 -12.12 -6.64
N VAL A 141 24.88 -11.68 -7.78
CA VAL A 141 25.47 -10.60 -8.59
C VAL A 141 24.70 -9.27 -8.50
N GLY A 142 23.48 -9.30 -8.01
CA GLY A 142 22.58 -8.17 -7.97
C GLY A 142 21.69 -8.15 -6.73
N VAL A 143 20.46 -7.72 -6.90
CA VAL A 143 19.44 -7.60 -5.84
C VAL A 143 18.17 -8.31 -6.27
N LEU A 144 17.69 -9.23 -5.45
CA LEU A 144 16.37 -9.82 -5.55
C LEU A 144 15.49 -9.21 -4.44
N PHE A 145 14.64 -8.27 -4.82
CA PHE A 145 13.73 -7.56 -3.90
C PHE A 145 12.30 -8.08 -4.03
N GLU A 146 11.67 -8.39 -2.90
CA GLU A 146 10.27 -8.81 -2.85
C GLU A 146 9.45 -7.81 -2.04
N SER A 147 8.53 -7.13 -2.72
CA SER A 147 7.60 -6.21 -2.09
C SER A 147 6.33 -6.95 -1.67
N LYS A 148 6.06 -6.94 -0.36
CA LYS A 148 4.86 -7.55 0.22
C LYS A 148 3.73 -6.54 0.28
N LYS A 149 2.49 -7.03 0.10
CA LYS A 149 1.30 -6.17 0.23
C LYS A 149 1.25 -5.53 1.61
N VAL A 150 0.89 -4.25 1.62
CA VAL A 150 0.79 -3.46 2.84
C VAL A 150 -0.67 -3.36 3.26
N TYR A 151 -0.95 -3.64 4.54
CA TYR A 151 -2.30 -3.62 5.12
C TYR A 151 -2.33 -2.83 6.42
N ASP A 152 -3.49 -2.31 6.78
CA ASP A 152 -3.83 -1.71 8.08
C ASP A 152 -2.73 -0.82 8.69
N ARG A 153 -2.07 -1.28 9.76
CA ARG A 153 -0.98 -0.52 10.43
C ARG A 153 0.16 -0.15 9.50
N GLY A 154 0.41 -0.95 8.49
CA GLY A 154 1.43 -0.67 7.48
C GLY A 154 1.07 0.55 6.63
N LEU A 155 -0.22 0.78 6.34
CA LEU A 155 -0.70 1.97 5.62
C LEU A 155 -0.46 3.24 6.43
N VAL A 156 -0.79 3.22 7.73
CA VAL A 156 -0.51 4.34 8.64
C VAL A 156 0.99 4.65 8.68
N SER A 157 1.82 3.61 8.84
CA SER A 157 3.28 3.77 8.82
C SER A 157 3.80 4.32 7.49
N PHE A 158 3.19 3.91 6.37
CA PHE A 158 3.51 4.44 5.03
C PHE A 158 3.24 5.94 4.94
N VAL A 159 2.04 6.41 5.37
CA VAL A 159 1.67 7.82 5.36
C VAL A 159 2.65 8.64 6.20
N GLN A 160 2.93 8.18 7.42
CA GLN A 160 3.90 8.84 8.32
C GLN A 160 5.30 8.93 7.69
N ALA A 161 5.78 7.84 7.09
CA ALA A 161 7.08 7.81 6.42
C ALA A 161 7.10 8.71 5.17
N TYR A 162 5.98 8.78 4.44
CA TYR A 162 5.82 9.63 3.26
C TYR A 162 5.95 11.12 3.63
N LEU A 163 5.17 11.59 4.61
CA LEU A 163 5.18 12.98 5.08
C LEU A 163 6.55 13.36 5.68
N LYS A 164 7.15 12.47 6.47
CA LYS A 164 8.52 12.68 7.00
C LYS A 164 9.56 12.84 5.90
N ARG A 165 9.51 12.04 4.83
CA ARG A 165 10.43 12.19 3.68
C ARG A 165 10.26 13.52 2.96
N LYS A 166 9.02 14.02 2.88
CA LYS A 166 8.71 15.36 2.32
C LYS A 166 9.02 16.49 3.31
N ARG A 167 9.49 16.17 4.53
CA ARG A 167 9.78 17.11 5.63
C ARG A 167 8.56 17.94 6.04
N ILE A 168 7.38 17.34 6.00
CA ILE A 168 6.11 17.94 6.38
C ILE A 168 5.69 17.39 7.74
N ALA A 169 5.44 18.31 8.69
CA ALA A 169 4.85 17.97 9.96
C ALA A 169 3.35 17.62 9.78
N PHE A 170 2.79 16.83 10.68
CA PHE A 170 1.39 16.43 10.63
C PHE A 170 0.82 16.22 12.04
N GLU A 171 -0.46 16.50 12.20
CA GLU A 171 -1.18 16.24 13.44
C GLU A 171 -1.35 14.75 13.72
N PRO A 172 -1.44 14.34 15.00
CA PRO A 172 -1.91 13.00 15.36
C PRO A 172 -3.28 12.72 14.74
N GLY A 173 -3.42 11.56 14.07
CA GLY A 173 -4.65 11.17 13.39
C GLY A 173 -4.65 11.40 11.88
N VAL A 174 -3.81 12.28 11.33
CA VAL A 174 -3.71 12.51 9.88
C VAL A 174 -3.38 11.23 9.12
N ALA A 175 -2.43 10.45 9.62
CA ALA A 175 -2.00 9.23 8.95
C ALA A 175 -3.09 8.16 8.95
N GLU A 176 -3.79 8.01 10.06
CA GLU A 176 -4.93 7.12 10.22
C GLU A 176 -6.07 7.52 9.28
N MET A 177 -6.44 8.80 9.27
CA MET A 177 -7.50 9.31 8.40
C MET A 177 -7.20 9.10 6.92
N MET A 178 -5.97 9.40 6.48
CA MET A 178 -5.56 9.19 5.09
C MET A 178 -5.60 7.71 4.71
N ALA A 179 -5.08 6.82 5.57
CA ALA A 179 -5.07 5.38 5.34
C ALA A 179 -6.49 4.80 5.27
N GLU A 180 -7.38 5.23 6.16
CA GLU A 180 -8.77 4.79 6.20
C GLU A 180 -9.57 5.29 4.99
N SER A 181 -9.36 6.52 4.58
CA SER A 181 -10.13 7.16 3.51
C SER A 181 -9.77 6.66 2.11
N VAL A 182 -8.49 6.33 1.88
CA VAL A 182 -8.00 5.94 0.55
C VAL A 182 -7.94 4.42 0.40
N GLY A 183 -7.71 3.69 1.51
CA GLY A 183 -7.60 2.24 1.53
C GLY A 183 -6.21 1.72 1.18
N SER A 184 -6.13 0.45 0.72
CA SER A 184 -4.87 -0.31 0.63
C SER A 184 -4.06 -0.08 -0.66
N ASP A 185 -4.48 0.79 -1.56
CA ASP A 185 -3.72 1.13 -2.77
C ASP A 185 -2.68 2.21 -2.46
N LEU A 186 -1.40 1.83 -2.37
CA LEU A 186 -0.32 2.76 -2.05
C LEU A 186 -0.06 3.80 -3.16
N ASN A 187 -0.33 3.47 -4.44
CA ASN A 187 -0.18 4.43 -5.53
C ASN A 187 -1.23 5.55 -5.39
N ARG A 188 -2.49 5.16 -5.14
CA ARG A 188 -3.56 6.10 -4.87
C ARG A 188 -3.29 6.91 -3.61
N LEU A 189 -2.86 6.26 -2.53
CA LEU A 189 -2.54 6.92 -1.27
C LEU A 189 -1.40 7.95 -1.41
N ALA A 190 -0.35 7.61 -2.15
CA ALA A 190 0.74 8.54 -2.46
C ALA A 190 0.26 9.72 -3.32
N GLY A 191 -0.61 9.46 -4.32
CA GLY A 191 -1.21 10.50 -5.15
C GLY A 191 -2.09 11.46 -4.36
N GLU A 192 -2.92 10.96 -3.44
CA GLU A 192 -3.76 11.81 -2.58
C GLU A 192 -2.92 12.62 -1.58
N LEU A 193 -1.85 12.02 -1.03
CA LEU A 193 -0.90 12.74 -0.19
C LEU A 193 -0.18 13.86 -0.96
N GLU A 194 0.22 13.64 -2.21
CA GLU A 194 0.83 14.68 -3.05
C GLU A 194 -0.13 15.83 -3.30
N LYS A 195 -1.38 15.53 -3.67
CA LYS A 195 -2.43 16.56 -3.87
C LYS A 195 -2.71 17.33 -2.58
N LEU A 196 -2.81 16.64 -1.44
CA LEU A 196 -3.00 17.28 -0.14
C LEU A 196 -1.87 18.25 0.17
N ILE A 197 -0.62 17.84 -0.06
CA ILE A 197 0.56 18.69 0.12
C ILE A 197 0.53 19.93 -0.80
N LEU A 198 0.18 19.72 -2.08
CA LEU A 198 0.07 20.82 -3.05
C LEU A 198 -1.07 21.79 -2.73
N SER A 199 -2.14 21.32 -2.08
CA SER A 199 -3.28 22.15 -1.67
C SER A 199 -3.07 22.89 -0.34
N MET A 200 -1.94 22.68 0.34
CA MET A 200 -1.65 23.37 1.60
C MET A 200 -1.63 24.90 1.41
N PRO A 201 -2.25 25.66 2.32
CA PRO A 201 -2.18 27.11 2.31
C PRO A 201 -0.74 27.61 2.34
N VAL A 202 -0.47 28.74 1.66
CA VAL A 202 0.84 29.36 1.65
C VAL A 202 1.28 29.67 3.09
N GLY A 203 2.46 29.17 3.47
CA GLY A 203 3.00 29.31 4.84
C GLY A 203 2.59 28.23 5.83
N ALA A 204 1.69 27.31 5.48
CA ALA A 204 1.36 26.15 6.32
C ALA A 204 2.57 25.20 6.39
N LYS A 205 2.97 24.87 7.63
CA LYS A 205 4.12 23.97 7.89
C LYS A 205 3.70 22.57 8.33
N MET A 206 2.40 22.35 8.51
CA MET A 206 1.87 21.14 9.08
C MET A 206 0.55 20.77 8.39
N VAL A 207 0.36 19.50 8.10
CA VAL A 207 -0.93 18.94 7.66
C VAL A 207 -1.80 18.67 8.89
N THR A 208 -3.02 19.21 8.87
CA THR A 208 -4.00 19.03 9.95
C THR A 208 -5.10 18.03 9.57
N CYS A 209 -5.78 17.48 10.56
CA CYS A 209 -6.95 16.62 10.33
C CYS A 209 -8.07 17.37 9.57
N SER A 210 -8.24 18.68 9.81
CA SER A 210 -9.19 19.50 9.07
C SER A 210 -8.85 19.65 7.59
N MET A 211 -7.56 19.77 7.25
CA MET A 211 -7.11 19.77 5.85
C MET A 211 -7.41 18.43 5.16
N VAL A 212 -7.16 17.31 5.84
CA VAL A 212 -7.50 15.97 5.33
C VAL A 212 -8.99 15.86 5.08
N HIS A 213 -9.82 16.28 6.02
CA HIS A 213 -11.30 16.31 5.86
C HIS A 213 -11.71 17.18 4.66
N ALA A 214 -11.16 18.38 4.52
CA ALA A 214 -11.47 19.28 3.42
C ALA A 214 -11.02 18.68 2.08
N HIS A 215 -9.85 18.06 2.01
CA HIS A 215 -9.29 17.43 0.82
C HIS A 215 -10.12 16.22 0.37
N ILE A 216 -10.48 15.35 1.31
CA ILE A 216 -11.31 14.18 1.06
C ILE A 216 -12.77 14.60 0.81
N GLY A 217 -13.25 15.66 1.48
CA GLY A 217 -14.61 16.21 1.34
C GLY A 217 -14.81 17.13 0.11
N VAL A 218 -13.75 17.54 -0.59
CA VAL A 218 -13.83 18.24 -1.90
C VAL A 218 -14.20 17.29 -3.05
N SER A 219 -13.97 15.99 -2.89
CA SER A 219 -14.84 15.01 -3.52
C SER A 219 -16.23 15.22 -2.86
N LYS A 220 -17.17 15.85 -3.56
CA LYS A 220 -18.56 16.17 -3.11
C LYS A 220 -19.37 14.93 -2.69
N ASN A 221 -18.73 13.85 -2.37
CA ASN A 221 -19.28 12.53 -2.20
C ASN A 221 -19.07 12.09 -0.77
N PHE A 222 -20.15 11.95 -0.02
CA PHE A 222 -20.11 11.30 1.28
C PHE A 222 -19.42 9.94 1.16
N ASN A 223 -18.65 9.56 2.19
CA ASN A 223 -17.96 8.27 2.24
C ASN A 223 -18.42 7.45 3.45
N VAL A 224 -18.03 6.18 3.46
CA VAL A 224 -18.44 5.23 4.51
C VAL A 224 -17.90 5.63 5.90
N PHE A 225 -16.79 6.36 5.97
CA PHE A 225 -16.22 6.81 7.26
C PHE A 225 -17.01 7.97 7.86
N GLU A 226 -17.51 8.87 7.01
CA GLU A 226 -18.46 9.90 7.47
C GLU A 226 -19.76 9.29 7.96
N LEU A 227 -20.21 8.19 7.32
CA LEU A 227 -21.36 7.43 7.80
C LEU A 227 -21.08 6.81 9.17
N GLN A 228 -19.91 6.22 9.37
CA GLN A 228 -19.51 5.65 10.67
C GLN A 228 -19.40 6.72 11.76
N ASP A 229 -18.81 7.88 11.46
CA ASP A 229 -18.72 9.01 12.40
C ASP A 229 -20.11 9.53 12.78
N ALA A 230 -20.98 9.74 11.78
CA ALA A 230 -22.35 10.16 12.02
C ALA A 230 -23.15 9.12 12.85
N LEU A 231 -22.99 7.83 12.56
CA LEU A 231 -23.56 6.74 13.35
C LEU A 231 -22.99 6.72 14.78
N GLY A 232 -21.67 6.85 14.93
CA GLY A 232 -21.00 6.88 16.23
C GLY A 232 -21.49 8.05 17.13
N LYS A 233 -21.85 9.16 16.52
CA LYS A 233 -22.42 10.35 17.20
C LYS A 233 -23.95 10.35 17.27
N LYS A 234 -24.62 9.38 16.63
CA LYS A 234 -26.07 9.29 16.48
C LYS A 234 -26.67 10.53 15.79
N ASP A 235 -25.95 11.12 14.86
CA ASP A 235 -26.44 12.21 14.02
C ASP A 235 -27.36 11.64 12.92
N VAL A 236 -28.65 11.50 13.30
CA VAL A 236 -29.66 10.87 12.44
C VAL A 236 -29.86 11.63 11.14
N VAL A 237 -29.75 12.96 11.17
CA VAL A 237 -29.93 13.81 9.98
C VAL A 237 -28.81 13.53 8.98
N LYS A 238 -27.57 13.57 9.44
CA LYS A 238 -26.39 13.30 8.60
C LYS A 238 -26.37 11.87 8.09
N VAL A 239 -26.72 10.88 8.92
CA VAL A 239 -26.83 9.47 8.51
C VAL A 239 -27.80 9.30 7.34
N ASN A 240 -29.00 9.92 7.41
CA ASN A 240 -29.98 9.82 6.33
C ASN A 240 -29.52 10.54 5.05
N GLN A 241 -28.84 11.68 5.17
CA GLN A 241 -28.27 12.39 4.02
C GLN A 241 -27.22 11.53 3.31
N ILE A 242 -26.32 10.87 4.07
CA ILE A 242 -25.30 10.00 3.52
C ILE A 242 -25.93 8.74 2.91
N ALA A 243 -26.89 8.13 3.57
CA ALA A 243 -27.57 6.94 3.06
C ALA A 243 -28.29 7.23 1.73
N LYS A 244 -28.99 8.37 1.64
CA LYS A 244 -29.61 8.80 0.39
C LYS A 244 -28.57 9.02 -0.71
N TYR A 245 -27.46 9.67 -0.38
CA TYR A 245 -26.37 9.87 -1.35
C TYR A 245 -25.82 8.54 -1.88
N PHE A 246 -25.66 7.52 -1.03
CA PHE A 246 -25.21 6.19 -1.44
C PHE A 246 -26.22 5.49 -2.34
N ASP A 247 -27.51 5.65 -2.06
CA ASP A 247 -28.60 5.12 -2.88
C ASP A 247 -28.65 5.78 -4.27
N ASP A 248 -28.41 7.09 -4.32
CA ASP A 248 -28.35 7.87 -5.58
C ASP A 248 -27.05 7.59 -6.38
N ASN A 249 -25.98 7.07 -5.73
CA ASN A 249 -24.66 6.83 -6.33
C ASN A 249 -24.12 5.41 -6.03
N PRO A 250 -24.81 4.33 -6.45
CA PRO A 250 -24.48 2.97 -6.08
C PRO A 250 -23.17 2.44 -6.70
N LYS A 251 -22.77 3.01 -7.87
CA LYS A 251 -21.49 2.63 -8.50
C LYS A 251 -20.27 3.11 -7.73
N GLU A 252 -20.37 4.25 -7.06
CA GLU A 252 -19.29 4.82 -6.25
C GLU A 252 -19.28 4.23 -4.83
N ASN A 253 -20.44 3.80 -4.34
CA ASN A 253 -20.64 3.28 -2.99
C ASN A 253 -21.37 1.92 -3.02
N PRO A 254 -20.77 0.88 -3.61
CA PRO A 254 -21.43 -0.42 -3.71
C PRO A 254 -21.66 -1.03 -2.34
N LEU A 255 -22.85 -1.63 -2.14
CA LEU A 255 -23.25 -2.24 -0.86
C LEU A 255 -22.27 -3.30 -0.37
N GLU A 256 -21.60 -4.00 -1.29
CA GLU A 256 -20.59 -5.01 -1.02
C GLU A 256 -19.35 -4.44 -0.30
N LEU A 257 -19.12 -3.14 -0.36
CA LEU A 257 -18.05 -2.44 0.37
C LEU A 257 -18.58 -1.73 1.62
N VAL A 258 -19.78 -1.16 1.55
CA VAL A 258 -20.41 -0.42 2.67
C VAL A 258 -20.78 -1.37 3.81
N LEU A 259 -21.46 -2.47 3.53
CA LEU A 259 -21.95 -3.40 4.56
C LEU A 259 -20.84 -4.06 5.38
N PRO A 260 -19.75 -4.60 4.79
CA PRO A 260 -18.62 -5.12 5.56
C PRO A 260 -17.94 -4.05 6.43
N SER A 261 -17.86 -2.82 5.95
CA SER A 261 -17.27 -1.71 6.69
C SER A 261 -18.10 -1.35 7.93
N LEU A 262 -19.44 -1.27 7.79
CA LEU A 262 -20.37 -1.08 8.92
C LEU A 262 -20.35 -2.26 9.89
N PHE A 263 -20.26 -3.50 9.36
CA PHE A 263 -20.16 -4.69 10.19
C PHE A 263 -18.91 -4.63 11.07
N ARG A 264 -17.75 -4.28 10.48
CA ARG A 264 -16.49 -4.11 11.22
C ARG A 264 -16.60 -3.02 12.28
N PHE A 265 -17.19 -1.88 11.95
CA PHE A 265 -17.39 -0.77 12.88
C PHE A 265 -18.18 -1.21 14.12
N PHE A 266 -19.36 -1.81 13.95
CA PHE A 266 -20.17 -2.27 15.07
C PHE A 266 -19.59 -3.49 15.79
N SER A 267 -18.84 -4.38 15.08
CA SER A 267 -18.12 -5.49 15.71
C SER A 267 -17.03 -4.98 16.66
N ASN A 268 -16.30 -3.95 16.28
CA ASN A 268 -15.28 -3.32 17.14
C ASN A 268 -15.91 -2.73 18.40
N ILE A 269 -17.06 -2.06 18.30
CA ILE A 269 -17.82 -1.56 19.45
C ILE A 269 -18.26 -2.72 20.34
N MET A 270 -18.77 -3.81 19.76
CA MET A 270 -19.18 -5.00 20.50
C MET A 270 -18.03 -5.64 21.25
N LEU A 271 -16.90 -5.85 20.58
CA LEU A 271 -15.70 -6.45 21.18
C LEU A 271 -15.10 -5.56 22.28
N ALA A 272 -15.18 -4.24 22.14
CA ALA A 272 -14.70 -3.29 23.16
C ALA A 272 -15.47 -3.39 24.48
N TYR A 273 -16.74 -3.83 24.45
CA TYR A 273 -17.50 -4.13 25.68
C TYR A 273 -16.90 -5.27 26.49
N TYR A 274 -16.15 -6.18 25.88
CA TYR A 274 -15.48 -7.29 26.55
C TYR A 274 -14.02 -7.01 26.90
N SER A 275 -13.48 -5.84 26.53
CA SER A 275 -12.13 -5.46 26.95
C SER A 275 -12.03 -5.39 28.48
N PRO A 276 -11.08 -6.04 29.13
CA PRO A 276 -10.87 -5.92 30.57
C PRO A 276 -10.50 -4.49 31.00
N ASP A 277 -9.70 -3.82 30.18
CA ASP A 277 -9.31 -2.42 30.36
C ASP A 277 -10.10 -1.54 29.38
N LYS A 278 -10.86 -0.58 29.94
CA LYS A 278 -11.70 0.35 29.16
C LYS A 278 -10.97 1.64 28.75
N SER A 279 -9.67 1.75 29.03
CA SER A 279 -8.85 2.83 28.52
C SER A 279 -8.70 2.73 26.99
N GLU A 280 -8.40 3.85 26.34
CA GLU A 280 -8.13 3.88 24.89
C GLU A 280 -7.05 2.87 24.51
N ARG A 281 -5.98 2.81 25.30
CA ARG A 281 -4.87 1.89 25.11
C ARG A 281 -5.28 0.42 25.33
N GLY A 282 -6.03 0.14 26.40
CA GLY A 282 -6.51 -1.21 26.69
C GLY A 282 -7.42 -1.75 25.60
N ILE A 283 -8.39 -0.94 25.13
CA ILE A 283 -9.27 -1.29 24.02
C ILE A 283 -8.47 -1.47 22.71
N ALA A 284 -7.51 -0.59 22.42
CA ALA A 284 -6.68 -0.70 21.24
C ALA A 284 -5.86 -2.01 21.21
N GLN A 285 -5.29 -2.40 22.34
CA GLN A 285 -4.59 -3.68 22.49
C GLN A 285 -5.53 -4.87 22.35
N TRP A 286 -6.71 -4.81 22.98
CA TRP A 286 -7.74 -5.86 22.91
C TRP A 286 -8.22 -6.12 21.49
N LEU A 287 -8.48 -5.06 20.73
CA LEU A 287 -8.92 -5.13 19.33
C LEU A 287 -7.78 -5.51 18.35
N GLY A 288 -6.53 -5.47 18.81
CA GLY A 288 -5.38 -6.04 18.10
C GLY A 288 -4.94 -5.33 16.80
N GLY A 289 -5.71 -4.37 16.27
CA GLY A 289 -5.47 -3.72 14.98
C GLY A 289 -5.63 -2.21 14.99
N MET A 290 -6.21 -1.63 16.06
CA MET A 290 -6.54 -0.21 16.15
C MET A 290 -5.49 0.60 16.90
N THR A 291 -5.37 1.89 16.54
CA THR A 291 -4.62 2.88 17.32
C THR A 291 -5.50 3.47 18.43
N GLU A 292 -4.89 4.07 19.46
CA GLU A 292 -5.63 4.78 20.52
C GLU A 292 -6.50 5.90 19.93
N TRP A 293 -6.00 6.58 18.90
CA TRP A 293 -6.75 7.61 18.18
C TRP A 293 -8.03 7.03 17.53
N GLN A 294 -7.93 5.89 16.83
CA GLN A 294 -9.10 5.23 16.23
C GLN A 294 -10.11 4.79 17.27
N VAL A 295 -9.66 4.29 18.42
CA VAL A 295 -10.55 3.93 19.54
C VAL A 295 -11.28 5.15 20.05
N ARG A 296 -10.60 6.28 20.23
CA ARG A 296 -11.17 7.55 20.67
C ARG A 296 -12.22 8.09 19.71
N GLN A 297 -11.96 8.02 18.41
CA GLN A 297 -12.85 8.59 17.39
C GLN A 297 -14.01 7.66 17.02
N ASN A 298 -13.78 6.37 16.92
CA ASN A 298 -14.75 5.44 16.32
C ASN A 298 -15.42 4.53 17.33
N VAL A 299 -14.71 4.08 18.37
CA VAL A 299 -15.24 3.06 19.29
C VAL A 299 -15.90 3.66 20.50
N LEU A 300 -15.21 4.56 21.20
CA LEU A 300 -15.72 5.16 22.44
C LEU A 300 -17.02 5.97 22.24
N PRO A 301 -17.19 6.79 21.18
CA PRO A 301 -18.47 7.44 20.92
C PRO A 301 -19.61 6.42 20.74
N GLY A 302 -19.36 5.37 19.96
CA GLY A 302 -20.32 4.30 19.76
C GLY A 302 -20.70 3.57 21.04
N MET A 303 -19.75 3.27 21.94
CA MET A 303 -20.03 2.68 23.25
C MET A 303 -20.88 3.57 24.17
N ARG A 304 -20.76 4.89 24.04
CA ARG A 304 -21.60 5.84 24.80
C ARG A 304 -23.05 5.90 24.32
N VAL A 305 -23.25 5.65 23.02
CA VAL A 305 -24.53 5.85 22.32
C VAL A 305 -25.33 4.56 22.21
N TYR A 306 -24.66 3.42 22.01
CA TYR A 306 -25.32 2.13 21.80
C TYR A 306 -25.03 1.17 22.95
N SER A 307 -26.05 0.55 23.53
CA SER A 307 -25.86 -0.57 24.46
C SER A 307 -25.40 -1.83 23.70
N GLY A 308 -24.73 -2.76 24.39
CA GLY A 308 -24.29 -4.02 23.79
C GLY A 308 -25.42 -4.81 23.13
N VAL A 309 -26.61 -4.85 23.75
CA VAL A 309 -27.82 -5.45 23.15
C VAL A 309 -28.20 -4.77 21.83
N LYS A 310 -28.15 -3.43 21.80
CA LYS A 310 -28.47 -2.68 20.58
C LYS A 310 -27.45 -2.93 19.48
N VAL A 311 -26.16 -3.03 19.81
CA VAL A 311 -25.10 -3.39 18.86
C VAL A 311 -25.33 -4.78 18.27
N MET A 312 -25.71 -5.79 19.08
CA MET A 312 -26.07 -7.13 18.58
C MET A 312 -27.23 -7.10 17.59
N GLN A 313 -28.28 -6.30 17.90
CA GLN A 313 -29.43 -6.13 16.99
C GLN A 313 -28.97 -5.52 15.65
N ILE A 314 -28.13 -4.49 15.69
CA ILE A 314 -27.60 -3.83 14.49
C ILE A 314 -26.76 -4.81 13.66
N LEU A 315 -25.86 -5.56 14.28
CA LEU A 315 -25.06 -6.59 13.60
C LEU A 315 -25.95 -7.65 12.93
N SER A 316 -27.04 -8.06 13.59
CA SER A 316 -28.01 -9.00 13.02
C SER A 316 -28.75 -8.42 11.81
N VAL A 317 -29.05 -7.11 11.82
CA VAL A 317 -29.66 -6.42 10.67
C VAL A 317 -28.68 -6.35 9.52
N ILE A 318 -27.44 -5.91 9.77
CA ILE A 318 -26.40 -5.83 8.73
C ILE A 318 -26.18 -7.19 8.07
N ARG A 319 -26.06 -8.27 8.86
CA ARG A 319 -25.89 -9.63 8.34
C ARG A 319 -27.06 -10.07 7.45
N ARG A 320 -28.30 -9.78 7.87
CA ARG A 320 -29.49 -10.10 7.06
C ARG A 320 -29.53 -9.32 5.76
N THR A 321 -29.14 -8.04 5.80
CA THR A 321 -29.09 -7.19 4.61
C THR A 321 -28.01 -7.66 3.65
N ASP A 322 -26.83 -8.05 4.14
CA ASP A 322 -25.74 -8.61 3.32
C ASP A 322 -26.15 -9.94 2.69
N ALA A 323 -26.84 -10.82 3.43
CA ALA A 323 -27.37 -12.06 2.88
C ALA A 323 -28.38 -11.82 1.75
N ARG A 324 -29.30 -10.86 1.94
CA ARG A 324 -30.29 -10.47 0.92
C ARG A 324 -29.67 -9.83 -0.32
N SER A 325 -28.68 -8.99 -0.15
CA SER A 325 -27.97 -8.36 -1.30
C SER A 325 -27.27 -9.39 -2.18
N LYS A 326 -26.91 -10.55 -1.61
CA LYS A 326 -26.32 -11.71 -2.29
C LYS A 326 -27.34 -12.77 -2.75
N GLY A 327 -28.63 -12.45 -2.71
CA GLY A 327 -29.71 -13.35 -3.16
C GLY A 327 -30.13 -14.40 -2.14
N LEU A 328 -29.54 -14.45 -0.94
CA LEU A 328 -29.90 -15.43 0.07
C LEU A 328 -31.17 -15.00 0.82
N GLY A 329 -32.19 -15.91 0.85
CA GLY A 329 -33.45 -15.67 1.56
C GLY A 329 -34.43 -14.78 0.81
N ASN A 330 -34.30 -14.63 -0.49
CA ASN A 330 -35.31 -14.02 -1.34
C ASN A 330 -36.28 -15.11 -1.81
N PRO A 331 -37.59 -15.02 -1.48
CA PRO A 331 -38.57 -16.06 -1.87
C PRO A 331 -38.88 -16.06 -3.38
N PHE A 332 -38.28 -15.18 -4.17
CA PHE A 332 -38.54 -15.02 -5.61
C PHE A 332 -37.32 -15.30 -6.51
N ILE A 333 -36.29 -15.98 -6.01
CA ILE A 333 -35.16 -16.51 -6.80
C ILE A 333 -35.04 -18.01 -6.57
#